data_4a8e1b5f83571d703f190e384935dbab
#
_entry.id   4a8e1b5f83571d703f190e384935dbab
#
_cell.length_a   1.000
_cell.length_b   1.000
_cell.length_c   1.000
_cell.angle_alpha   90.00
_cell.angle_beta   90.00
_cell.angle_gamma   90.00
#
_symmetry.space_group_name_H-M   'P 1'
#
loop_
_entity.id
_entity.type
_entity.pdbx_description
1 polymer ?
#
loop_
_entity_poly.entity_id
_entity_poly.type
_entity_poly.pdbx_seq_one_letter_code
_entity_poly.pdbx_strand_id
1 'polypeptide(L)'
;MSTISSNTRFASKYLAENQCSNGASDAFPFTGKGLLIRFGPASTLAIWSSWQKEVDHRIMAQRQEEKKVGLTIVYTGDGKGKTTAALGMCVRAAGYKWKVKILQFVKGSWKYGELKGIKLLADYVEMEQVGEGFVGIVDDDKDFSVHREAARRGLAYAREIVGSGKYDLVILDELNVALDLGLVDLSEVLDLIAAKPEKLHLVITGRGAKPEVIEVANLVTEMTEIKHPYRQGILAQRGVDW
;
A
#
# COMPACT_ATOMS: atom_id res chain seq x y z
N MET A 1 13.20 -23.11 -8.62
CA MET A 1 12.58 -22.49 -7.42
C MET A 1 12.80 -23.22 -6.10
N SER A 2 13.67 -24.24 -6.02
CA SER A 2 13.82 -25.08 -4.80
C SER A 2 15.17 -24.99 -4.08
N THR A 3 16.13 -24.22 -4.57
CA THR A 3 17.49 -24.18 -4.04
C THR A 3 17.82 -23.03 -3.08
N ILE A 4 16.99 -22.00 -2.97
CA ILE A 4 17.24 -20.83 -2.09
C ILE A 4 16.66 -21.05 -0.67
N SER A 5 15.58 -21.85 -0.54
CA SER A 5 14.91 -22.11 0.74
C SER A 5 15.71 -22.99 1.70
N SER A 6 16.62 -23.83 1.19
CA SER A 6 17.40 -24.76 2.02
C SER A 6 18.62 -24.10 2.70
N ASN A 7 19.25 -23.12 2.05
CA ASN A 7 20.47 -22.51 2.57
C ASN A 7 20.21 -21.50 3.70
N THR A 8 19.08 -20.78 3.67
CA THR A 8 18.70 -19.86 4.76
C THR A 8 18.27 -20.59 6.04
N ARG A 9 17.61 -21.74 5.91
CA ARG A 9 17.26 -22.58 7.07
C ARG A 9 18.48 -23.24 7.70
N PHE A 10 19.48 -23.60 6.89
CA PHE A 10 20.72 -24.21 7.40
C PHE A 10 21.54 -23.19 8.20
N ALA A 11 21.69 -21.96 7.71
CA ALA A 11 22.41 -20.89 8.40
C ALA A 11 21.72 -20.48 9.71
N SER A 12 20.38 -20.36 9.74
CA SER A 12 19.66 -19.99 10.97
C SER A 12 19.67 -21.09 12.02
N LYS A 13 19.65 -22.38 11.62
CA LYS A 13 19.73 -23.51 12.52
C LYS A 13 21.14 -23.65 13.11
N TYR A 14 22.17 -23.44 12.30
CA TYR A 14 23.56 -23.47 12.75
C TYR A 14 23.91 -22.36 13.74
N LEU A 15 23.34 -21.15 13.58
CA LEU A 15 23.51 -20.05 14.51
C LEU A 15 22.77 -20.27 15.83
N ALA A 16 21.60 -20.89 15.80
CA ALA A 16 20.83 -21.18 17.02
C ALA A 16 21.46 -22.28 17.88
N GLU A 17 22.10 -23.25 17.26
CA GLU A 17 22.72 -24.37 17.97
C GLU A 17 24.11 -24.03 18.58
N ASN A 18 24.80 -22.97 18.10
CA ASN A 18 26.14 -22.60 18.54
C ASN A 18 26.22 -21.37 19.48
N GLN A 19 25.09 -20.79 19.88
CA GLN A 19 25.09 -19.70 20.88
C GLN A 19 25.22 -20.16 22.35
N CYS A 20 25.31 -21.45 22.61
CA CYS A 20 25.30 -22.02 23.98
C CYS A 20 26.58 -22.71 24.43
N SER A 21 27.75 -22.45 23.85
CA SER A 21 29.00 -22.99 24.42
C SER A 21 30.10 -21.94 24.48
N ASN A 22 30.39 -21.50 25.71
CA ASN A 22 31.56 -20.70 26.06
C ASN A 22 32.87 -21.34 25.62
N GLY A 23 33.65 -20.63 24.81
CA GLY A 23 35.10 -20.78 24.78
C GLY A 23 35.68 -21.86 23.85
N ALA A 24 35.26 -21.97 22.59
CA ALA A 24 35.99 -22.74 21.60
C ALA A 24 36.15 -21.93 20.30
N SER A 25 37.37 -21.92 19.78
CA SER A 25 37.82 -21.28 18.55
C SER A 25 36.99 -21.76 17.35
N ASP A 26 36.24 -20.84 16.73
CA ASP A 26 35.38 -21.12 15.60
C ASP A 26 36.16 -21.47 14.33
N ALA A 27 36.07 -22.71 13.93
CA ALA A 27 36.53 -23.19 12.63
C ALA A 27 35.32 -23.36 11.70
N PHE A 28 35.23 -22.56 10.65
CA PHE A 28 34.23 -22.75 9.60
C PHE A 28 34.73 -23.82 8.60
N PRO A 29 33.96 -24.87 8.29
CA PRO A 29 34.32 -25.81 7.26
C PRO A 29 34.04 -25.22 5.87
N PHE A 30 35.07 -24.76 5.18
CA PHE A 30 35.03 -24.58 3.73
C PHE A 30 35.25 -25.94 3.05
N THR A 31 34.24 -26.47 2.39
CA THR A 31 34.36 -27.71 1.59
C THR A 31 35.04 -27.40 0.27
N GLY A 32 36.36 -27.58 0.27
CA GLY A 32 37.20 -27.48 -0.90
C GLY A 32 38.63 -27.86 -0.52
N LYS A 33 38.95 -29.18 -0.50
CA LYS A 33 40.29 -29.72 -0.30
C LYS A 33 41.02 -29.27 0.97
N GLY A 34 40.61 -29.76 2.13
CA GLY A 34 41.52 -30.14 3.24
C GLY A 34 42.39 -29.07 3.91
N LEU A 35 42.15 -27.76 3.74
CA LEU A 35 42.91 -26.70 4.39
C LEU A 35 42.09 -26.06 5.51
N LEU A 36 42.44 -26.33 6.75
CA LEU A 36 41.86 -25.66 7.93
C LEU A 36 42.59 -24.32 8.12
N ILE A 37 41.97 -23.23 7.70
CA ILE A 37 42.50 -21.88 7.95
C ILE A 37 41.91 -21.40 9.28
N ARG A 38 42.74 -21.22 10.32
CA ARG A 38 42.36 -20.56 11.57
C ARG A 38 42.45 -19.06 11.38
N PHE A 39 41.32 -18.37 11.49
CA PHE A 39 41.27 -16.93 11.51
C PHE A 39 41.21 -16.42 12.96
N GLY A 40 41.95 -15.35 13.30
CA GLY A 40 41.82 -14.69 14.59
C GLY A 40 40.49 -13.92 14.65
N PRO A 41 39.99 -13.58 15.87
CA PRO A 41 38.68 -12.97 16.05
C PRO A 41 38.48 -11.68 15.25
N ALA A 42 39.49 -10.85 15.06
CA ALA A 42 39.41 -9.62 14.27
C ALA A 42 39.27 -9.89 12.75
N SER A 43 39.93 -10.94 12.24
CA SER A 43 39.82 -11.31 10.82
C SER A 43 38.47 -11.97 10.49
N THR A 44 37.91 -12.72 11.43
CA THR A 44 36.56 -13.33 11.30
C THR A 44 35.46 -12.25 11.23
N LEU A 45 35.53 -11.21 12.07
CA LEU A 45 34.60 -10.08 12.02
C LEU A 45 34.70 -9.29 10.70
N ALA A 46 35.90 -9.07 10.18
CA ALA A 46 36.10 -8.37 8.91
C ALA A 46 35.56 -9.18 7.72
N ILE A 47 35.79 -10.50 7.69
CA ILE A 47 35.25 -11.40 6.68
C ILE A 47 33.72 -11.46 6.77
N TRP A 48 33.12 -11.55 7.96
CA TRP A 48 31.68 -11.53 8.18
C TRP A 48 31.04 -10.23 7.68
N SER A 49 31.63 -9.08 8.03
CA SER A 49 31.11 -7.79 7.60
C SER A 49 31.18 -7.59 6.08
N SER A 50 32.24 -8.09 5.44
CA SER A 50 32.40 -8.06 3.98
C SER A 50 31.37 -8.99 3.30
N TRP A 51 31.19 -10.20 3.82
CA TRP A 51 30.21 -11.16 3.32
C TRP A 51 28.77 -10.63 3.49
N GLN A 52 28.46 -10.03 4.65
CA GLN A 52 27.15 -9.42 4.88
C GLN A 52 26.85 -8.31 3.87
N LYS A 53 27.82 -7.41 3.61
CA LYS A 53 27.67 -6.37 2.58
C LYS A 53 27.46 -6.95 1.19
N GLU A 54 28.19 -8.01 0.83
CA GLU A 54 28.03 -8.69 -0.46
C GLU A 54 26.65 -9.33 -0.59
N VAL A 55 26.16 -10.00 0.47
CA VAL A 55 24.81 -10.60 0.50
C VAL A 55 23.75 -9.51 0.41
N ASP A 56 23.88 -8.43 1.18
CA ASP A 56 22.94 -7.31 1.15
C ASP A 56 22.95 -6.65 -0.24
N HIS A 57 24.12 -6.47 -0.86
CA HIS A 57 24.26 -5.93 -2.20
C HIS A 57 23.61 -6.84 -3.26
N ARG A 58 23.79 -8.16 -3.18
CA ARG A 58 23.15 -9.13 -4.09
C ARG A 58 21.64 -9.18 -3.91
N ILE A 59 21.15 -9.13 -2.65
CA ILE A 59 19.72 -9.07 -2.37
C ILE A 59 19.12 -7.77 -2.93
N MET A 60 19.81 -6.63 -2.77
CA MET A 60 19.35 -5.36 -3.31
C MET A 60 19.41 -5.33 -4.84
N ALA A 61 20.44 -5.89 -5.46
CA ALA A 61 20.56 -6.02 -6.92
C ALA A 61 19.43 -6.91 -7.49
N GLN A 62 19.15 -8.07 -6.87
CA GLN A 62 18.03 -8.94 -7.26
C GLN A 62 16.67 -8.24 -7.12
N ARG A 63 16.46 -7.42 -6.07
CA ARG A 63 15.26 -6.61 -5.91
C ARG A 63 15.11 -5.50 -6.97
N GLN A 64 16.23 -5.02 -7.53
CA GLN A 64 16.20 -4.04 -8.64
C GLN A 64 15.85 -4.70 -9.99
N GLU A 65 16.15 -5.99 -10.16
CA GLU A 65 15.79 -6.77 -11.37
C GLU A 65 14.37 -7.34 -11.31
N GLU A 66 13.72 -7.38 -10.13
CA GLU A 66 12.32 -7.78 -10.03
C GLU A 66 11.46 -6.80 -10.83
N LYS A 67 10.80 -7.33 -11.86
CA LYS A 67 9.89 -6.58 -12.72
C LYS A 67 8.86 -5.87 -11.84
N LYS A 68 8.91 -4.54 -11.76
CA LYS A 68 7.95 -3.74 -11.00
C LYS A 68 6.56 -3.94 -11.59
N VAL A 69 5.70 -4.66 -10.89
CA VAL A 69 4.31 -4.91 -11.27
C VAL A 69 3.42 -4.04 -10.40
N GLY A 70 2.65 -3.17 -11.01
CA GLY A 70 1.66 -2.35 -10.33
C GLY A 70 0.42 -3.19 -9.94
N LEU A 71 0.00 -3.07 -8.70
CA LEU A 71 -1.12 -3.82 -8.13
C LEU A 71 -2.40 -2.98 -8.12
N THR A 72 -3.53 -3.62 -8.36
CA THR A 72 -4.85 -3.10 -8.01
C THR A 72 -5.19 -3.58 -6.60
N ILE A 73 -5.43 -2.64 -5.69
CA ILE A 73 -5.61 -2.87 -4.26
C ILE A 73 -6.97 -2.32 -3.84
N VAL A 74 -7.76 -3.11 -3.13
CA VAL A 74 -9.08 -2.72 -2.65
C VAL A 74 -9.11 -2.76 -1.12
N TYR A 75 -9.52 -1.65 -0.51
CA TYR A 75 -9.85 -1.57 0.91
C TYR A 75 -11.37 -1.36 1.05
N THR A 76 -12.06 -2.36 1.58
CA THR A 76 -13.53 -2.37 1.71
C THR A 76 -13.98 -2.74 3.12
N GLY A 77 -15.25 -3.01 3.32
CA GLY A 77 -15.87 -3.39 4.59
C GLY A 77 -16.41 -2.21 5.41
N ASP A 78 -17.19 -2.52 6.45
CA ASP A 78 -17.90 -1.53 7.27
C ASP A 78 -17.01 -0.88 8.34
N GLY A 79 -15.91 -1.54 8.73
CA GLY A 79 -14.98 -1.05 9.74
C GLY A 79 -14.21 0.19 9.29
N LYS A 80 -13.73 0.96 10.25
CA LYS A 80 -12.87 2.14 10.02
C LYS A 80 -11.47 1.72 9.58
N GLY A 81 -10.78 2.65 8.90
CA GLY A 81 -9.37 2.49 8.55
C GLY A 81 -9.08 2.42 7.04
N LYS A 82 -10.09 2.31 6.16
CA LYS A 82 -9.90 2.24 4.71
C LYS A 82 -9.09 3.41 4.14
N THR A 83 -9.58 4.63 4.32
CA THR A 83 -8.87 5.87 3.94
C THR A 83 -7.55 6.00 4.70
N THR A 84 -7.52 5.68 6.01
CA THR A 84 -6.29 5.74 6.82
C THR A 84 -5.21 4.81 6.29
N ALA A 85 -5.57 3.58 5.88
CA ALA A 85 -4.64 2.64 5.26
C ALA A 85 -4.09 3.18 3.93
N ALA A 86 -4.96 3.74 3.09
CA ALA A 86 -4.56 4.36 1.83
C ALA A 86 -3.61 5.57 2.05
N LEU A 87 -3.91 6.43 3.02
CA LEU A 87 -3.02 7.54 3.41
C LEU A 87 -1.69 7.05 4.00
N GLY A 88 -1.69 5.95 4.75
CA GLY A 88 -0.48 5.28 5.23
C GLY A 88 0.41 4.81 4.08
N MET A 89 -0.17 4.36 2.96
CA MET A 89 0.58 4.05 1.73
C MET A 89 1.25 5.29 1.13
N CYS A 90 0.62 6.48 1.21
CA CYS A 90 1.24 7.73 0.75
C CYS A 90 2.53 8.04 1.51
N VAL A 91 2.52 7.89 2.85
CA VAL A 91 3.72 8.10 3.67
C VAL A 91 4.83 7.12 3.26
N ARG A 92 4.49 5.86 3.06
CA ARG A 92 5.45 4.83 2.60
C ARG A 92 5.98 5.13 1.21
N ALA A 93 5.11 5.50 0.27
CA ALA A 93 5.46 5.85 -1.11
C ALA A 93 6.38 7.08 -1.17
N ALA A 94 6.06 8.13 -0.40
CA ALA A 94 6.88 9.35 -0.31
C ALA A 94 8.30 9.05 0.21
N GLY A 95 8.45 8.09 1.15
CA GLY A 95 9.75 7.59 1.61
C GLY A 95 10.61 6.99 0.49
N TYR A 96 10.00 6.48 -0.58
CA TYR A 96 10.66 5.99 -1.79
C TYR A 96 10.65 7.02 -2.93
N LYS A 97 10.24 8.27 -2.66
CA LYS A 97 10.14 9.37 -3.64
C LYS A 97 9.17 9.08 -4.79
N TRP A 98 8.18 8.24 -4.55
CA TRP A 98 7.12 7.96 -5.52
C TRP A 98 6.17 9.14 -5.63
N LYS A 99 5.66 9.37 -6.83
CA LYS A 99 4.60 10.34 -7.08
C LYS A 99 3.23 9.69 -6.87
N VAL A 100 2.43 10.32 -6.03
CA VAL A 100 1.10 9.81 -5.63
C VAL A 100 0.02 10.80 -5.96
N LYS A 101 -1.08 10.34 -6.54
CA LYS A 101 -2.31 11.12 -6.72
C LYS A 101 -3.46 10.50 -5.94
N ILE A 102 -4.19 11.32 -5.19
CA ILE A 102 -5.40 10.92 -4.46
C ILE A 102 -6.57 11.70 -5.04
N LEU A 103 -7.63 10.98 -5.41
CA LEU A 103 -8.92 11.54 -5.79
C LEU A 103 -9.98 11.04 -4.81
N GLN A 104 -10.68 11.97 -4.12
CA GLN A 104 -11.74 11.65 -3.17
C GLN A 104 -13.11 11.88 -3.80
N PHE A 105 -13.93 10.83 -3.95
CA PHE A 105 -15.17 10.84 -4.73
C PHE A 105 -16.39 11.37 -3.98
N VAL A 106 -16.60 10.96 -2.75
CA VAL A 106 -17.85 11.24 -2.01
C VAL A 106 -17.66 12.36 -0.99
N LYS A 107 -16.44 12.72 -0.66
CA LYS A 107 -16.12 13.80 0.27
C LYS A 107 -16.25 15.15 -0.45
N GLY A 108 -17.06 16.03 0.11
CA GLY A 108 -17.24 17.39 -0.40
C GLY A 108 -16.39 18.43 0.33
N SER A 109 -16.90 19.66 0.44
CA SER A 109 -16.21 20.83 0.98
C SER A 109 -15.82 20.77 2.48
N TRP A 110 -16.08 19.67 3.15
CA TRP A 110 -15.72 19.49 4.56
C TRP A 110 -14.19 19.47 4.74
N LYS A 111 -13.72 20.16 5.78
CA LYS A 111 -12.29 20.29 6.06
C LYS A 111 -11.81 19.14 6.94
N TYR A 112 -11.24 18.13 6.33
CA TYR A 112 -10.63 16.99 7.03
C TYR A 112 -9.17 17.27 7.39
N GLY A 113 -8.68 16.60 8.42
CA GLY A 113 -7.28 16.69 8.86
C GLY A 113 -6.29 16.27 7.79
N GLU A 114 -6.64 15.24 7.01
CA GLU A 114 -5.80 14.73 5.92
C GLU A 114 -5.48 15.76 4.85
N LEU A 115 -6.40 16.71 4.55
CA LEU A 115 -6.14 17.81 3.60
C LEU A 115 -4.99 18.72 4.03
N LYS A 116 -4.75 18.83 5.34
CA LYS A 116 -3.60 19.55 5.90
C LYS A 116 -2.39 18.66 6.03
N GLY A 117 -2.59 17.41 6.48
CA GLY A 117 -1.52 16.43 6.68
C GLY A 117 -0.79 16.10 5.37
N ILE A 118 -1.52 15.91 4.28
CA ILE A 118 -0.92 15.63 2.95
C ILE A 118 -0.05 16.78 2.43
N LYS A 119 -0.33 18.04 2.82
CA LYS A 119 0.54 19.18 2.45
C LYS A 119 1.96 19.07 2.99
N LEU A 120 2.18 18.30 4.06
CA LEU A 120 3.53 17.99 4.56
C LEU A 120 4.30 17.05 3.63
N LEU A 121 3.60 16.38 2.71
CA LEU A 121 4.13 15.48 1.69
C LEU A 121 3.99 16.04 0.26
N ALA A 122 3.77 17.36 0.11
CA ALA A 122 3.40 17.99 -1.17
C ALA A 122 4.41 17.77 -2.31
N ASP A 123 5.67 17.50 -1.98
CA ASP A 123 6.68 17.15 -2.98
C ASP A 123 6.39 15.84 -3.70
N TYR A 124 5.58 14.96 -3.10
CA TYR A 124 5.34 13.59 -3.57
C TYR A 124 3.86 13.25 -3.72
N VAL A 125 2.98 13.90 -2.95
CA VAL A 125 1.56 13.53 -2.85
C VAL A 125 0.68 14.70 -3.20
N GLU A 126 -0.16 14.52 -4.21
CA GLU A 126 -1.22 15.44 -4.60
C GLU A 126 -2.58 14.86 -4.23
N MET A 127 -3.48 15.70 -3.72
CA MET A 127 -4.82 15.28 -3.30
C MET A 127 -5.88 16.27 -3.80
N GLU A 128 -6.93 15.75 -4.39
CA GLU A 128 -8.07 16.52 -4.89
C GLU A 128 -9.39 15.85 -4.48
N GLN A 129 -10.36 16.68 -4.15
CA GLN A 129 -11.75 16.27 -3.93
C GLN A 129 -12.51 16.43 -5.24
N VAL A 130 -13.08 15.34 -5.77
CA VAL A 130 -13.84 15.32 -7.02
C VAL A 130 -15.32 15.09 -6.81
N GLY A 131 -15.75 14.85 -5.55
CA GLY A 131 -17.14 14.71 -5.14
C GLY A 131 -17.75 16.03 -4.65
N GLU A 132 -19.07 16.08 -4.60
CA GLU A 132 -19.86 17.24 -4.15
C GLU A 132 -20.31 17.14 -2.68
N GLY A 133 -19.87 16.14 -1.95
CA GLY A 133 -20.26 15.88 -0.56
C GLY A 133 -20.79 14.48 -0.34
N PHE A 134 -21.19 14.20 0.90
CA PHE A 134 -21.87 12.96 1.22
C PHE A 134 -23.29 12.98 0.66
N VAL A 135 -23.70 11.87 0.06
CA VAL A 135 -25.01 11.71 -0.56
C VAL A 135 -26.01 11.26 0.50
N GLY A 136 -27.16 11.99 0.61
CA GLY A 136 -28.30 11.57 1.42
C GLY A 136 -28.10 11.67 2.93
N ILE A 137 -27.16 12.48 3.43
CA ILE A 137 -27.06 12.80 4.86
C ILE A 137 -27.81 14.10 5.19
N VAL A 138 -28.03 14.35 6.50
CA VAL A 138 -28.90 15.44 7.03
C VAL A 138 -28.59 16.83 6.48
N ASP A 139 -27.34 17.09 6.04
CA ASP A 139 -26.90 18.39 5.50
C ASP A 139 -26.70 18.36 3.96
N ASP A 140 -27.27 17.37 3.27
CA ASP A 140 -27.18 17.24 1.82
C ASP A 140 -28.41 17.85 1.15
N ASP A 141 -28.29 19.12 0.72
CA ASP A 141 -29.33 19.85 0.02
C ASP A 141 -29.29 19.65 -1.51
N LYS A 142 -28.35 18.84 -2.03
CA LYS A 142 -28.12 18.70 -3.47
C LYS A 142 -28.96 17.59 -4.07
N ASP A 143 -29.44 17.81 -5.28
CA ASP A 143 -30.08 16.76 -6.08
C ASP A 143 -29.07 15.64 -6.40
N PHE A 144 -29.56 14.39 -6.40
CA PHE A 144 -28.75 13.22 -6.71
C PHE A 144 -28.03 13.33 -8.06
N SER A 145 -28.62 14.01 -9.04
CA SER A 145 -28.01 14.25 -10.34
C SER A 145 -26.71 15.05 -10.27
N VAL A 146 -26.61 15.98 -9.32
CA VAL A 146 -25.39 16.79 -9.09
C VAL A 146 -24.25 15.92 -8.61
N HIS A 147 -24.52 15.04 -7.65
CA HIS A 147 -23.54 14.07 -7.15
C HIS A 147 -23.10 13.09 -8.25
N ARG A 148 -24.07 12.60 -9.03
CA ARG A 148 -23.80 11.68 -10.15
C ARG A 148 -22.93 12.33 -11.22
N GLU A 149 -23.20 13.57 -11.57
CA GLU A 149 -22.41 14.30 -12.55
C GLU A 149 -21.00 14.58 -12.04
N ALA A 150 -20.84 14.97 -10.78
CA ALA A 150 -19.54 15.17 -10.16
C ALA A 150 -18.72 13.86 -10.13
N ALA A 151 -19.35 12.74 -9.73
CA ALA A 151 -18.70 11.44 -9.70
C ALA A 151 -18.27 10.98 -11.10
N ARG A 152 -19.08 11.19 -12.13
CA ARG A 152 -18.74 10.88 -13.53
C ARG A 152 -17.58 11.73 -14.04
N ARG A 153 -17.58 13.04 -13.78
CA ARG A 153 -16.43 13.91 -14.09
C ARG A 153 -15.19 13.45 -13.35
N GLY A 154 -15.33 13.09 -12.06
CA GLY A 154 -14.24 12.52 -11.26
C GLY A 154 -13.66 11.23 -11.82
N LEU A 155 -14.53 10.33 -12.34
CA LEU A 155 -14.09 9.08 -12.95
C LEU A 155 -13.38 9.31 -14.30
N ALA A 156 -13.88 10.24 -15.12
CA ALA A 156 -13.22 10.65 -16.36
C ALA A 156 -11.82 11.21 -16.07
N TYR A 157 -11.71 12.10 -15.07
CA TYR A 157 -10.43 12.64 -14.61
C TYR A 157 -9.52 11.54 -14.04
N ALA A 158 -10.05 10.58 -13.30
CA ALA A 158 -9.28 9.43 -12.80
C ALA A 158 -8.67 8.62 -13.96
N ARG A 159 -9.37 8.45 -15.08
CA ARG A 159 -8.84 7.79 -16.29
C ARG A 159 -7.66 8.56 -16.88
N GLU A 160 -7.75 9.87 -16.96
CA GLU A 160 -6.66 10.73 -17.43
C GLU A 160 -5.43 10.60 -16.53
N ILE A 161 -5.63 10.65 -15.21
CA ILE A 161 -4.57 10.51 -14.21
C ILE A 161 -3.90 9.13 -14.29
N VAL A 162 -4.68 8.05 -14.33
CA VAL A 162 -4.20 6.67 -14.45
C VAL A 162 -3.38 6.47 -15.74
N GLY A 163 -3.84 7.03 -16.86
CA GLY A 163 -3.17 6.94 -18.15
C GLY A 163 -1.98 7.90 -18.33
N SER A 164 -1.79 8.87 -17.44
CA SER A 164 -0.83 9.97 -17.62
C SER A 164 0.65 9.56 -17.56
N GLY A 165 0.97 8.43 -16.93
CA GLY A 165 2.35 8.00 -16.68
C GLY A 165 3.11 8.86 -15.66
N LYS A 166 2.45 9.82 -14.99
CA LYS A 166 3.08 10.76 -14.05
C LYS A 166 3.22 10.21 -12.64
N TYR A 167 2.42 9.22 -12.27
CA TYR A 167 2.28 8.73 -10.91
C TYR A 167 2.71 7.27 -10.81
N ASP A 168 3.27 6.91 -9.66
CA ASP A 168 3.60 5.53 -9.29
C ASP A 168 2.45 4.85 -8.54
N LEU A 169 1.62 5.66 -7.87
CA LEU A 169 0.47 5.24 -7.08
C LEU A 169 -0.69 6.21 -7.29
N VAL A 170 -1.86 5.69 -7.64
CA VAL A 170 -3.12 6.44 -7.68
C VAL A 170 -4.09 5.85 -6.66
N ILE A 171 -4.74 6.70 -5.88
CA ILE A 171 -5.73 6.33 -4.88
C ILE A 171 -7.06 6.96 -5.25
N LEU A 172 -8.08 6.14 -5.41
CA LEU A 172 -9.46 6.52 -5.66
C LEU A 172 -10.25 6.28 -4.37
N ASP A 173 -10.23 7.30 -3.50
CA ASP A 173 -10.85 7.22 -2.17
C ASP A 173 -12.36 7.35 -2.27
N GLU A 174 -13.10 6.43 -1.64
CA GLU A 174 -14.56 6.29 -1.66
C GLU A 174 -15.16 5.99 -3.05
N LEU A 175 -14.38 5.48 -4.02
CA LEU A 175 -14.92 5.07 -5.31
C LEU A 175 -15.90 3.90 -5.18
N ASN A 176 -15.64 2.93 -4.26
CA ASN A 176 -16.58 1.84 -4.02
C ASN A 176 -17.94 2.36 -3.54
N VAL A 177 -17.95 3.41 -2.70
CA VAL A 177 -19.20 4.05 -2.25
C VAL A 177 -19.91 4.74 -3.42
N ALA A 178 -19.18 5.47 -4.26
CA ALA A 178 -19.76 6.08 -5.45
C ALA A 178 -20.38 5.03 -6.38
N LEU A 179 -19.74 3.87 -6.54
CA LEU A 179 -20.25 2.74 -7.32
C LEU A 179 -21.47 2.09 -6.65
N ASP A 180 -21.44 1.89 -5.34
CA ASP A 180 -22.54 1.26 -4.60
C ASP A 180 -23.81 2.13 -4.59
N LEU A 181 -23.63 3.45 -4.54
CA LEU A 181 -24.72 4.43 -4.68
C LEU A 181 -25.21 4.62 -6.12
N GLY A 182 -24.60 4.00 -7.13
CA GLY A 182 -24.98 4.16 -8.53
C GLY A 182 -24.62 5.53 -9.12
N LEU A 183 -23.63 6.22 -8.55
CA LEU A 183 -23.14 7.50 -9.08
C LEU A 183 -22.22 7.31 -10.30
N VAL A 184 -21.57 6.13 -10.40
CA VAL A 184 -20.76 5.70 -11.55
C VAL A 184 -21.16 4.29 -11.96
N ASP A 185 -20.92 3.93 -13.21
CA ASP A 185 -21.30 2.62 -13.74
C ASP A 185 -20.16 1.59 -13.49
N LEU A 186 -20.53 0.35 -13.17
CA LEU A 186 -19.58 -0.74 -12.87
C LEU A 186 -18.64 -0.99 -14.05
N SER A 187 -19.18 -1.04 -15.28
CA SER A 187 -18.39 -1.25 -16.48
C SER A 187 -17.29 -0.20 -16.64
N GLU A 188 -17.62 1.07 -16.36
CA GLU A 188 -16.64 2.16 -16.45
C GLU A 188 -15.51 2.04 -15.42
N VAL A 189 -15.81 1.53 -14.22
CA VAL A 189 -14.78 1.26 -13.19
C VAL A 189 -13.90 0.08 -13.59
N LEU A 190 -14.49 -1.00 -14.11
CA LEU A 190 -13.74 -2.16 -14.60
C LEU A 190 -12.83 -1.80 -15.79
N ASP A 191 -13.32 -0.98 -16.71
CA ASP A 191 -12.53 -0.47 -17.84
C ASP A 191 -11.33 0.37 -17.37
N LEU A 192 -11.53 1.22 -16.34
CA LEU A 192 -10.43 1.98 -15.74
C LEU A 192 -9.38 1.06 -15.11
N ILE A 193 -9.81 0.02 -14.39
CA ILE A 193 -8.90 -0.96 -13.79
C ILE A 193 -8.13 -1.72 -14.87
N ALA A 194 -8.81 -2.16 -15.93
CA ALA A 194 -8.20 -2.89 -17.04
C ALA A 194 -7.20 -2.03 -17.85
N ALA A 195 -7.48 -0.73 -18.00
CA ALA A 195 -6.63 0.22 -18.69
C ALA A 195 -5.41 0.69 -17.86
N LYS A 196 -5.29 0.27 -16.61
CA LYS A 196 -4.20 0.65 -15.71
C LYS A 196 -2.84 0.22 -16.30
N PRO A 197 -1.85 1.14 -16.42
CA PRO A 197 -0.50 0.78 -16.83
C PRO A 197 0.12 -0.29 -15.94
N GLU A 198 0.92 -1.18 -16.54
CA GLU A 198 1.50 -2.36 -15.86
C GLU A 198 2.25 -2.00 -14.55
N LYS A 199 2.92 -0.86 -14.51
CA LYS A 199 3.76 -0.45 -13.37
C LYS A 199 3.04 0.41 -12.33
N LEU A 200 1.85 0.92 -12.65
CA LEU A 200 1.08 1.78 -11.76
C LEU A 200 0.38 0.96 -10.68
N HIS A 201 0.50 1.38 -9.42
CA HIS A 201 -0.34 0.89 -8.35
C HIS A 201 -1.64 1.69 -8.30
N LEU A 202 -2.78 1.00 -8.21
CA LEU A 202 -4.11 1.59 -8.09
C LEU A 202 -4.76 1.12 -6.79
N VAL A 203 -5.14 2.06 -5.94
CA VAL A 203 -5.87 1.76 -4.69
C VAL A 203 -7.29 2.27 -4.82
N ILE A 204 -8.26 1.45 -4.48
CA ILE A 204 -9.69 1.79 -4.44
C ILE A 204 -10.18 1.57 -3.03
N THR A 205 -10.83 2.58 -2.42
CA THR A 205 -11.40 2.44 -1.08
C THR A 205 -12.91 2.63 -1.08
N GLY A 206 -13.54 2.24 0.01
CA GLY A 206 -14.96 2.45 0.27
C GLY A 206 -15.69 1.19 0.68
N ARG A 207 -16.83 1.37 1.34
CA ARG A 207 -17.76 0.26 1.64
C ARG A 207 -18.38 -0.28 0.36
N GLY A 208 -18.94 -1.46 0.42
CA GLY A 208 -19.78 -2.02 -0.65
C GLY A 208 -19.01 -2.30 -1.94
N ALA A 209 -17.74 -2.72 -1.87
CA ALA A 209 -17.01 -3.14 -3.07
C ALA A 209 -17.78 -4.25 -3.81
N LYS A 210 -18.01 -4.05 -5.11
CA LYS A 210 -18.73 -5.03 -5.93
C LYS A 210 -17.88 -6.29 -6.15
N PRO A 211 -18.51 -7.48 -6.22
CA PRO A 211 -17.78 -8.74 -6.44
C PRO A 211 -16.85 -8.69 -7.65
N GLU A 212 -17.27 -8.03 -8.73
CA GLU A 212 -16.50 -7.91 -9.97
C GLU A 212 -15.23 -7.07 -9.79
N VAL A 213 -15.28 -6.05 -8.92
CA VAL A 213 -14.10 -5.23 -8.55
C VAL A 213 -13.15 -6.04 -7.69
N ILE A 214 -13.69 -6.86 -6.78
CA ILE A 214 -12.90 -7.77 -5.93
C ILE A 214 -12.19 -8.82 -6.78
N GLU A 215 -12.87 -9.40 -7.78
CA GLU A 215 -12.34 -10.46 -8.65
C GLU A 215 -11.13 -9.98 -9.47
N VAL A 216 -11.16 -8.75 -9.98
CA VAL A 216 -10.06 -8.21 -10.80
C VAL A 216 -8.92 -7.59 -9.97
N ALA A 217 -9.09 -7.45 -8.66
CA ALA A 217 -8.08 -6.89 -7.76
C ALA A 217 -6.97 -7.91 -7.45
N ASN A 218 -5.73 -7.41 -7.29
CA ASN A 218 -4.60 -8.24 -6.88
C ASN A 218 -4.50 -8.41 -5.35
N LEU A 219 -5.04 -7.45 -4.59
CA LEU A 219 -5.06 -7.46 -3.14
C LEU A 219 -6.38 -6.85 -2.65
N VAL A 220 -7.07 -7.56 -1.80
CA VAL A 220 -8.31 -7.09 -1.15
C VAL A 220 -8.17 -7.24 0.36
N THR A 221 -8.51 -6.19 1.08
CA THR A 221 -8.62 -6.22 2.55
C THR A 221 -10.00 -5.72 2.95
N GLU A 222 -10.72 -6.55 3.66
CA GLU A 222 -11.98 -6.18 4.28
C GLU A 222 -11.76 -5.73 5.73
N MET A 223 -12.17 -4.51 6.04
CA MET A 223 -12.12 -3.96 7.40
C MET A 223 -13.46 -4.19 8.09
N THR A 224 -13.47 -5.13 9.02
CA THR A 224 -14.66 -5.51 9.77
C THR A 224 -14.83 -4.64 11.01
N GLU A 225 -16.07 -4.17 11.26
CA GLU A 225 -16.41 -3.47 12.50
C GLU A 225 -16.60 -4.45 13.65
N ILE A 226 -15.55 -4.67 14.45
CA ILE A 226 -15.65 -5.48 15.69
C ILE A 226 -16.34 -4.66 16.78
N LYS A 227 -16.00 -3.36 16.90
CA LYS A 227 -16.55 -2.42 17.87
C LYS A 227 -16.42 -1.01 17.35
N HIS A 228 -17.45 -0.17 17.52
CA HIS A 228 -17.41 1.21 17.07
C HIS A 228 -17.87 2.16 18.20
N PRO A 229 -17.15 3.26 18.49
CA PRO A 229 -17.50 4.20 19.55
C PRO A 229 -18.88 4.84 19.34
N TYR A 230 -19.29 5.06 18.09
CA TYR A 230 -20.61 5.59 17.75
C TYR A 230 -21.78 4.78 18.34
N ARG A 231 -21.64 3.44 18.40
CA ARG A 231 -22.66 2.56 19.05
C ARG A 231 -22.74 2.75 20.56
N GLN A 232 -21.78 3.46 21.14
CA GLN A 232 -21.73 3.84 22.55
C GLN A 232 -22.08 5.34 22.75
N GLY A 233 -22.60 6.02 21.71
CA GLY A 233 -22.93 7.45 21.75
C GLY A 233 -21.70 8.38 21.66
N ILE A 234 -20.51 7.85 21.38
CA ILE A 234 -19.30 8.66 21.21
C ILE A 234 -19.22 9.13 19.76
N LEU A 235 -19.30 10.44 19.57
CA LEU A 235 -19.21 11.06 18.24
C LEU A 235 -17.81 11.03 17.66
N ALA A 236 -17.72 11.25 16.36
CA ALA A 236 -16.47 11.35 15.62
C ALA A 236 -15.51 12.37 16.23
N GLN A 237 -14.22 12.01 16.35
CA GLN A 237 -13.21 12.79 17.04
C GLN A 237 -12.18 13.36 16.07
N ARG A 238 -11.84 14.62 16.27
CA ARG A 238 -10.84 15.32 15.50
C ARG A 238 -9.46 14.67 15.69
N GLY A 239 -8.76 14.41 14.58
CA GLY A 239 -7.45 13.78 14.58
C GLY A 239 -7.48 12.25 14.69
N VAL A 240 -8.66 11.66 14.92
CA VAL A 240 -8.90 10.20 14.92
C VAL A 240 -9.82 9.82 13.76
N ASP A 241 -10.92 10.53 13.60
CA ASP A 241 -11.95 10.25 12.61
C ASP A 241 -11.89 11.20 11.41
N TRP A 242 -11.43 12.42 11.62
CA TRP A 242 -11.34 13.49 10.62
C TRP A 242 -10.30 14.56 10.95
#